data_40245de172386d2f3222200e9960b102
#
_entry.id   40245de172386d2f3222200e9960b102
#
_cell.length_a   1.000
_cell.length_b   1.000
_cell.length_c   1.000
_cell.angle_alpha   90.00
_cell.angle_beta   90.00
_cell.angle_gamma   90.00
#
_symmetry.space_group_name_H-M   'P 1'
#
loop_
_entity.id
_entity.type
_entity.pdbx_description
1 polymer ?
#
loop_
_entity_poly.entity_id
_entity_poly.type
_entity_poly.pdbx_seq_one_letter_code
_entity_poly.pdbx_strand_id
1 'polypeptide(L)'
;MIGYVRVFGKLVQDNTGAVSRMPILLTPEGPLLPLVEYFRQYLRVRSPSWMDRVAQAVELLMQYTSANRSAFADAESLFQGFMTAMYHGTISGDGHDQSGLFWRPRRTRNANVLIGAVANFSDWLAKRGLAQSVNPVDLKPQQHERVLAMAAYEHRRSQAFLGHVMPRADDAAPTVRVTPLRRSPPVRSDDRPPSFPQDYFTRLITEGMVRRGYKGHANIIERMNSRDVLITLLMEGAGLRISEPFHLWVDDVQINPVDPSQAVVNIYHPSEGMAPRDWRDADGQPAKNREDYLGRRYARSPRHLLYGSSEWAGWKNPTLDNAKTRSMSVHWRCPAYGQLFLVLWQRWLRERALLAPNHPWAFVTTKKGQRGQGKPGSVYTIASFVAAHRRAVERIGLVPAKANGTTPHGHRHAMGQYMVGADMAAAAIMKILHHASLESQAIYTRPSAEEANRMLQKADRRMRGLPEPPEPERPKPNAGEELAQLLLAEDRAKSDRKRQSRRRK
;
A
#
# COMPACT_ATOMS: atom_id res chain seq x y z
N MET A 1 -0.07 -26.08 23.66
CA MET A 1 -0.70 -25.35 22.52
C MET A 1 -0.31 -26.06 21.23
N ILE A 2 -1.27 -26.59 20.49
CA ILE A 2 -1.01 -27.23 19.19
C ILE A 2 -0.53 -26.12 18.24
N GLY A 3 0.71 -26.25 17.74
CA GLY A 3 1.33 -25.19 16.93
C GLY A 3 0.82 -25.19 15.49
N TYR A 4 -0.01 -24.20 15.15
CA TYR A 4 -0.33 -23.88 13.76
C TYR A 4 0.68 -22.84 13.27
N VAL A 5 1.32 -23.08 12.11
CA VAL A 5 2.37 -22.19 11.60
C VAL A 5 2.09 -21.84 10.14
N ARG A 6 2.05 -20.54 9.84
CA ARG A 6 1.98 -20.07 8.46
C ARG A 6 3.38 -19.93 7.88
N VAL A 7 3.62 -20.58 6.77
CA VAL A 7 4.86 -20.50 6.00
C VAL A 7 4.55 -20.09 4.55
N PHE A 8 5.53 -19.54 3.85
CA PHE A 8 5.38 -19.30 2.42
C PHE A 8 6.00 -20.45 1.62
N GLY A 9 5.13 -21.18 0.93
CA GLY A 9 5.52 -22.25 0.04
C GLY A 9 5.61 -21.84 -1.42
N LYS A 10 6.36 -22.63 -2.20
CA LYS A 10 6.37 -22.58 -3.65
C LYS A 10 5.59 -23.77 -4.16
N LEU A 11 4.56 -23.49 -4.96
CA LEU A 11 3.85 -24.50 -5.72
C LEU A 11 4.39 -24.48 -7.15
N VAL A 12 4.90 -25.60 -7.62
CA VAL A 12 5.35 -25.79 -8.99
C VAL A 12 4.28 -26.57 -9.74
N GLN A 13 3.87 -26.10 -10.91
CA GLN A 13 2.94 -26.83 -11.77
C GLN A 13 3.72 -27.85 -12.60
N ASP A 14 3.34 -29.13 -12.51
CA ASP A 14 4.08 -30.25 -13.10
C ASP A 14 4.22 -30.15 -14.63
N ASN A 15 3.17 -29.67 -15.32
CA ASN A 15 3.13 -29.61 -16.78
C ASN A 15 3.69 -28.30 -17.40
N THR A 16 3.86 -27.24 -16.62
CA THR A 16 4.32 -25.94 -17.12
C THR A 16 5.58 -25.44 -16.43
N GLY A 17 5.98 -26.05 -15.31
CA GLY A 17 7.04 -25.53 -14.44
C GLY A 17 6.73 -24.17 -13.80
N ALA A 18 5.52 -23.66 -13.97
CA ALA A 18 5.13 -22.35 -13.43
C ALA A 18 5.15 -22.38 -11.90
N VAL A 19 5.89 -21.44 -11.31
CA VAL A 19 6.04 -21.32 -9.85
C VAL A 19 5.07 -20.28 -9.31
N SER A 20 4.23 -20.71 -8.38
CA SER A 20 3.35 -19.81 -7.61
C SER A 20 3.75 -19.83 -6.14
N ARG A 21 3.79 -18.65 -5.51
CA ARG A 21 4.04 -18.53 -4.08
C ARG A 21 2.74 -18.24 -3.35
N MET A 22 2.49 -18.96 -2.26
CA MET A 22 1.29 -18.77 -1.46
C MET A 22 1.56 -19.07 0.02
N PRO A 23 0.75 -18.54 0.94
CA PRO A 23 0.81 -18.97 2.33
C PRO A 23 0.32 -20.43 2.45
N ILE A 24 1.03 -21.23 3.21
CA ILE A 24 0.67 -22.60 3.57
C ILE A 24 0.48 -22.63 5.08
N LEU A 25 -0.64 -23.15 5.54
CA LEU A 25 -0.87 -23.39 6.96
C LEU A 25 -0.44 -24.82 7.29
N LEU A 26 0.57 -24.92 8.14
CA LEU A 26 1.03 -26.19 8.69
C LEU A 26 0.25 -26.49 9.96
N THR A 27 -0.29 -27.69 10.03
CA THR A 27 -0.91 -28.30 11.20
C THR A 27 0.01 -29.40 11.74
N PRO A 28 -0.24 -29.98 12.93
CA PRO A 28 0.50 -31.12 13.40
C PRO A 28 0.50 -32.34 12.45
N GLU A 29 -0.57 -32.47 11.65
CA GLU A 29 -0.74 -33.55 10.67
C GLU A 29 -0.10 -33.21 9.32
N GLY A 30 0.45 -32.00 9.15
CA GLY A 30 1.05 -31.55 7.90
C GLY A 30 0.36 -30.32 7.29
N PRO A 31 0.60 -30.02 6.02
CA PRO A 31 -0.02 -28.86 5.35
C PRO A 31 -1.53 -29.05 5.20
N LEU A 32 -2.32 -28.01 5.46
CA LEU A 32 -3.76 -27.98 5.26
C LEU A 32 -4.09 -27.96 3.75
N LEU A 33 -4.12 -29.14 3.13
CA LEU A 33 -4.28 -29.29 1.68
C LEU A 33 -5.55 -28.62 1.12
N PRO A 34 -6.74 -28.70 1.76
CA PRO A 34 -7.93 -27.99 1.25
C PRO A 34 -7.73 -26.47 1.12
N LEU A 35 -6.95 -25.86 2.02
CA LEU A 35 -6.64 -24.42 1.92
C LEU A 35 -5.69 -24.11 0.75
N VAL A 36 -4.75 -25.00 0.46
CA VAL A 36 -3.86 -24.90 -0.70
C VAL A 36 -4.67 -25.00 -2.01
N GLU A 37 -5.62 -25.92 -2.08
CA GLU A 37 -6.52 -26.07 -3.24
C GLU A 37 -7.43 -24.86 -3.43
N TYR A 38 -7.94 -24.32 -2.33
CA TYR A 38 -8.70 -23.07 -2.34
C TYR A 38 -7.89 -21.93 -2.95
N PHE A 39 -6.64 -21.75 -2.53
CA PHE A 39 -5.75 -20.73 -3.08
C PHE A 39 -5.41 -20.98 -4.54
N ARG A 40 -5.18 -22.24 -4.96
CA ARG A 40 -4.94 -22.58 -6.37
C ARG A 40 -6.06 -22.13 -7.29
N GLN A 41 -7.30 -22.32 -6.88
CA GLN A 41 -8.47 -21.90 -7.66
C GLN A 41 -8.52 -20.38 -7.86
N TYR A 42 -8.06 -19.61 -6.86
CA TYR A 42 -8.15 -18.15 -6.87
C TYR A 42 -6.85 -17.42 -7.19
N LEU A 43 -5.76 -18.14 -7.50
CA LEU A 43 -4.43 -17.57 -7.77
C LEU A 43 -4.43 -16.45 -8.83
N ARG A 44 -5.27 -16.57 -9.86
CA ARG A 44 -5.34 -15.60 -10.97
C ARG A 44 -6.30 -14.44 -10.72
N VAL A 45 -7.15 -14.54 -9.72
CA VAL A 45 -8.28 -13.61 -9.49
C VAL A 45 -8.12 -12.82 -8.19
N ARG A 46 -7.39 -13.36 -7.21
CA ARG A 46 -7.23 -12.76 -5.89
C ARG A 46 -5.79 -12.37 -5.61
N SER A 47 -5.62 -11.30 -4.82
CA SER A 47 -4.30 -10.82 -4.45
C SER A 47 -3.63 -11.74 -3.42
N PRO A 48 -2.29 -11.79 -3.39
CA PRO A 48 -1.54 -12.50 -2.35
C PRO A 48 -1.93 -12.08 -0.91
N SER A 49 -2.20 -10.79 -0.69
CA SER A 49 -2.65 -10.29 0.61
C SER A 49 -4.04 -10.84 1.01
N TRP A 50 -4.88 -11.19 0.05
CA TRP A 50 -6.13 -11.88 0.31
C TRP A 50 -5.86 -13.31 0.82
N MET A 51 -4.97 -14.05 0.16
CA MET A 51 -4.58 -15.39 0.59
C MET A 51 -4.00 -15.42 2.00
N ASP A 52 -3.10 -14.47 2.32
CA ASP A 52 -2.52 -14.35 3.67
C ASP A 52 -3.59 -14.06 4.73
N ARG A 53 -4.58 -13.24 4.41
CA ARG A 53 -5.70 -12.93 5.30
C ARG A 53 -6.61 -14.12 5.52
N VAL A 54 -6.90 -14.90 4.48
CA VAL A 54 -7.68 -16.14 4.60
C VAL A 54 -6.90 -17.16 5.43
N ALA A 55 -5.61 -17.33 5.17
CA ALA A 55 -4.77 -18.22 5.97
C ALA A 55 -4.77 -17.83 7.45
N GLN A 56 -4.67 -16.52 7.74
CA GLN A 56 -4.78 -16.00 9.11
C GLN A 56 -6.14 -16.31 9.74
N ALA A 57 -7.22 -16.15 9.00
CA ALA A 57 -8.57 -16.37 9.50
C ALA A 57 -8.80 -17.86 9.82
N VAL A 58 -8.33 -18.75 8.96
CA VAL A 58 -8.41 -20.21 9.16
C VAL A 58 -7.53 -20.64 10.34
N GLU A 59 -6.31 -20.11 10.44
CA GLU A 59 -5.41 -20.35 11.59
C GLU A 59 -6.09 -19.98 12.92
N LEU A 60 -6.70 -18.80 13.00
CA LEU A 60 -7.41 -18.35 14.20
C LEU A 60 -8.61 -19.25 14.53
N LEU A 61 -9.39 -19.66 13.52
CA LEU A 61 -10.48 -20.61 13.75
C LEU A 61 -9.96 -21.93 14.30
N MET A 62 -8.88 -22.48 13.73
CA MET A 62 -8.29 -23.74 14.20
C MET A 62 -7.74 -23.64 15.63
N GLN A 63 -7.09 -22.53 15.97
CA GLN A 63 -6.65 -22.24 17.34
C GLN A 63 -7.84 -22.20 18.30
N TYR A 64 -8.91 -21.49 17.92
CA TYR A 64 -10.11 -21.37 18.72
C TYR A 64 -10.80 -22.72 18.92
N THR A 65 -10.98 -23.49 17.84
CA THR A 65 -11.54 -24.85 17.88
C THR A 65 -10.74 -25.78 18.77
N SER A 66 -9.41 -25.72 18.65
CA SER A 66 -8.50 -26.56 19.46
C SER A 66 -8.60 -26.25 20.96
N ALA A 67 -8.69 -24.96 21.31
CA ALA A 67 -8.78 -24.51 22.70
C ALA A 67 -10.17 -24.78 23.33
N ASN A 68 -11.23 -24.89 22.52
CA ASN A 68 -12.62 -24.95 22.99
C ASN A 68 -13.34 -26.24 22.56
N ARG A 69 -12.61 -27.34 22.28
CA ARG A 69 -13.17 -28.61 21.75
C ARG A 69 -14.38 -29.16 22.54
N SER A 70 -14.36 -29.03 23.84
CA SER A 70 -15.39 -29.56 24.75
C SER A 70 -16.45 -28.52 25.13
N ALA A 71 -16.31 -27.28 24.70
CA ALA A 71 -17.20 -26.17 25.13
C ALA A 71 -18.44 -26.00 24.25
N PHE A 72 -18.46 -26.60 23.05
CA PHE A 72 -19.54 -26.42 22.08
C PHE A 72 -20.07 -27.77 21.57
N ALA A 73 -21.40 -27.88 21.46
CA ALA A 73 -22.07 -29.09 21.03
C ALA A 73 -22.01 -29.29 19.51
N ASP A 74 -21.98 -28.21 18.73
CA ASP A 74 -22.06 -28.22 17.27
C ASP A 74 -21.15 -27.14 16.64
N ALA A 75 -20.99 -27.22 15.32
CA ALA A 75 -20.14 -26.32 14.55
C ALA A 75 -20.70 -24.88 14.49
N GLU A 76 -22.01 -24.71 14.57
CA GLU A 76 -22.65 -23.41 14.52
C GLU A 76 -22.40 -22.62 15.81
N SER A 77 -22.68 -23.23 16.97
CA SER A 77 -22.41 -22.61 18.29
C SER A 77 -20.92 -22.33 18.48
N LEU A 78 -20.03 -23.20 18.00
CA LEU A 78 -18.59 -22.96 17.98
C LEU A 78 -18.25 -21.73 17.10
N PHE A 79 -18.87 -21.61 15.94
CA PHE A 79 -18.63 -20.45 15.05
C PHE A 79 -19.17 -19.15 15.64
N GLN A 80 -20.32 -19.18 16.30
CA GLN A 80 -20.87 -18.03 17.05
C GLN A 80 -19.93 -17.61 18.18
N GLY A 81 -19.41 -18.57 18.94
CA GLY A 81 -18.39 -18.32 19.97
C GLY A 81 -17.10 -17.70 19.39
N PHE A 82 -16.62 -18.24 18.26
CA PHE A 82 -15.49 -17.67 17.53
C PHE A 82 -15.74 -16.22 17.11
N MET A 83 -16.91 -15.92 16.56
CA MET A 83 -17.28 -14.55 16.19
C MET A 83 -17.25 -13.61 17.40
N THR A 84 -17.83 -14.06 18.52
CA THR A 84 -17.80 -13.31 19.78
C THR A 84 -16.38 -13.03 20.25
N ALA A 85 -15.51 -14.05 20.22
CA ALA A 85 -14.10 -13.91 20.57
C ALA A 85 -13.34 -12.94 19.63
N MET A 86 -13.72 -12.87 18.34
CA MET A 86 -13.13 -11.90 17.41
C MET A 86 -13.49 -10.44 17.77
N TYR A 87 -14.70 -10.19 18.29
CA TYR A 87 -15.14 -8.84 18.67
C TYR A 87 -14.73 -8.43 20.06
N HIS A 88 -14.80 -9.34 21.03
CA HIS A 88 -14.65 -9.03 22.45
C HIS A 88 -13.32 -9.51 23.04
N GLY A 89 -12.59 -10.36 22.31
CA GLY A 89 -11.42 -11.07 22.85
C GLY A 89 -11.81 -12.28 23.67
N THR A 90 -10.83 -12.92 24.27
CA THR A 90 -11.01 -14.12 25.13
C THR A 90 -10.62 -13.86 26.59
N ILE A 91 -10.06 -12.67 26.87
CA ILE A 91 -9.60 -12.30 28.22
C ILE A 91 -10.78 -11.72 28.99
N SER A 92 -11.08 -12.28 30.14
CA SER A 92 -12.09 -11.79 31.08
C SER A 92 -11.65 -10.52 31.81
N GLY A 93 -12.58 -9.85 32.50
CA GLY A 93 -12.31 -8.58 33.16
C GLY A 93 -11.28 -8.64 34.31
N ASP A 94 -11.06 -9.83 34.87
CA ASP A 94 -10.04 -10.13 35.88
C ASP A 94 -8.66 -10.48 35.29
N GLY A 95 -8.53 -10.43 33.94
CA GLY A 95 -7.30 -10.77 33.23
C GLY A 95 -7.09 -12.25 32.95
N HIS A 96 -8.02 -13.12 33.38
CA HIS A 96 -7.97 -14.56 33.08
C HIS A 96 -8.51 -14.89 31.70
N ASP A 97 -8.01 -15.97 31.12
CA ASP A 97 -8.51 -16.56 29.88
C ASP A 97 -8.55 -18.08 30.01
N GLN A 98 -9.76 -18.64 30.15
CA GLN A 98 -9.96 -20.08 30.27
C GLN A 98 -9.55 -20.85 29.02
N SER A 99 -9.59 -20.20 27.85
CA SER A 99 -9.16 -20.82 26.58
C SER A 99 -7.63 -20.84 26.42
N GLY A 100 -6.90 -20.04 27.17
CA GLY A 100 -5.45 -19.86 27.05
C GLY A 100 -5.01 -19.17 25.75
N LEU A 101 -5.91 -18.58 24.98
CA LEU A 101 -5.61 -17.90 23.72
C LEU A 101 -5.11 -16.48 23.92
N PHE A 102 -5.54 -15.80 24.97
CA PHE A 102 -5.22 -14.41 25.33
C PHE A 102 -5.44 -13.42 24.19
N TRP A 103 -6.56 -13.60 23.46
CA TRP A 103 -6.90 -12.70 22.38
C TRP A 103 -7.49 -11.40 22.91
N ARG A 104 -6.96 -10.29 22.37
CA ARG A 104 -7.54 -8.96 22.60
C ARG A 104 -8.66 -8.66 21.61
N PRO A 105 -9.64 -7.81 21.96
CA PRO A 105 -10.70 -7.36 21.07
C PRO A 105 -10.14 -6.81 19.76
N ARG A 106 -10.74 -7.19 18.64
CA ARG A 106 -10.38 -6.68 17.31
C ARG A 106 -11.33 -5.57 16.92
N ARG A 107 -10.83 -4.59 16.17
CA ARG A 107 -11.70 -3.58 15.56
C ARG A 107 -12.74 -4.28 14.68
N THR A 108 -14.01 -3.86 14.76
CA THR A 108 -15.16 -4.48 14.08
C THR A 108 -14.90 -4.72 12.61
N ARG A 109 -14.31 -3.75 11.88
CA ARG A 109 -13.97 -3.92 10.47
C ARG A 109 -13.00 -5.08 10.22
N ASN A 110 -12.00 -5.26 11.07
CA ASN A 110 -11.04 -6.35 10.92
C ASN A 110 -11.65 -7.70 11.29
N ALA A 111 -12.44 -7.75 12.36
CA ALA A 111 -13.21 -8.93 12.75
C ALA A 111 -14.13 -9.39 11.61
N ASN A 112 -14.96 -8.49 11.06
CA ASN A 112 -15.85 -8.78 9.93
C ASN A 112 -15.12 -9.39 8.72
N VAL A 113 -13.91 -8.90 8.42
CA VAL A 113 -13.12 -9.42 7.29
C VAL A 113 -12.61 -10.85 7.55
N LEU A 114 -12.16 -11.14 8.77
CA LEU A 114 -11.68 -12.48 9.14
C LEU A 114 -12.83 -13.47 9.23
N ILE A 115 -13.94 -13.10 9.86
CA ILE A 115 -15.16 -13.92 9.96
C ILE A 115 -15.69 -14.25 8.57
N GLY A 116 -15.79 -13.24 7.68
CA GLY A 116 -16.21 -13.45 6.31
C GLY A 116 -15.27 -14.36 5.50
N ALA A 117 -13.95 -14.30 5.77
CA ALA A 117 -12.98 -15.19 5.14
C ALA A 117 -13.17 -16.66 5.56
N VAL A 118 -13.43 -16.90 6.84
CA VAL A 118 -13.75 -18.24 7.36
C VAL A 118 -15.03 -18.77 6.74
N ALA A 119 -16.11 -17.99 6.76
CA ALA A 119 -17.39 -18.40 6.20
C ALA A 119 -17.28 -18.76 4.71
N ASN A 120 -16.59 -17.91 3.91
CA ASN A 120 -16.40 -18.18 2.48
C ASN A 120 -15.57 -19.46 2.21
N PHE A 121 -14.54 -19.71 3.02
CA PHE A 121 -13.75 -20.94 2.91
C PHE A 121 -14.57 -22.16 3.31
N SER A 122 -15.32 -22.07 4.38
CA SER A 122 -16.23 -23.14 4.84
C SER A 122 -17.32 -23.46 3.80
N ASP A 123 -17.93 -22.45 3.17
CA ASP A 123 -18.88 -22.67 2.06
C ASP A 123 -18.23 -23.36 0.86
N TRP A 124 -16.98 -23.03 0.58
CA TRP A 124 -16.23 -23.68 -0.50
C TRP A 124 -15.95 -25.17 -0.17
N LEU A 125 -15.63 -25.49 1.08
CA LEU A 125 -15.50 -26.87 1.56
C LEU A 125 -16.81 -27.65 1.44
N ALA A 126 -17.91 -27.02 1.87
CA ALA A 126 -19.25 -27.64 1.83
C ALA A 126 -19.69 -27.94 0.38
N LYS A 127 -19.46 -27.03 -0.56
CA LYS A 127 -19.74 -27.24 -1.99
C LYS A 127 -18.97 -28.42 -2.60
N ARG A 128 -17.86 -28.85 -1.99
CA ARG A 128 -17.04 -29.98 -2.42
C ARG A 128 -17.28 -31.26 -1.62
N GLY A 129 -18.20 -31.20 -0.66
CA GLY A 129 -18.47 -32.34 0.23
C GLY A 129 -17.35 -32.67 1.20
N LEU A 130 -16.40 -31.72 1.43
CA LEU A 130 -15.25 -31.94 2.31
C LEU A 130 -15.57 -31.63 3.78
N ALA A 131 -16.54 -30.77 4.04
CA ALA A 131 -17.00 -30.44 5.39
C ALA A 131 -18.39 -29.78 5.31
N GLN A 132 -19.07 -29.65 6.45
CA GLN A 132 -20.30 -28.84 6.54
C GLN A 132 -19.94 -27.36 6.64
N SER A 133 -20.85 -26.49 6.16
CA SER A 133 -20.68 -25.04 6.32
C SER A 133 -20.82 -24.66 7.80
N VAL A 134 -19.90 -23.84 8.30
CA VAL A 134 -19.99 -23.31 9.68
C VAL A 134 -21.10 -22.26 9.83
N ASN A 135 -21.64 -21.78 8.72
CA ASN A 135 -22.79 -20.86 8.70
C ASN A 135 -23.73 -21.26 7.57
N PRO A 136 -24.53 -22.31 7.76
CA PRO A 136 -25.43 -22.83 6.74
C PRO A 136 -26.51 -21.82 6.35
N VAL A 137 -27.20 -22.12 5.25
CA VAL A 137 -28.36 -21.34 4.84
C VAL A 137 -29.53 -21.71 5.77
N ASP A 138 -30.21 -20.70 6.28
CA ASP A 138 -31.44 -20.89 7.02
C ASP A 138 -32.54 -21.31 6.05
N LEU A 139 -33.13 -22.49 6.31
CA LEU A 139 -34.20 -23.06 5.49
C LEU A 139 -35.57 -22.51 5.86
N LYS A 140 -35.71 -21.88 7.02
CA LYS A 140 -36.95 -21.28 7.54
C LYS A 140 -36.74 -19.86 8.09
N PRO A 141 -36.22 -18.93 7.29
CA PRO A 141 -35.99 -17.59 7.77
C PRO A 141 -37.29 -16.86 8.08
N GLN A 142 -37.27 -15.97 9.05
CA GLN A 142 -38.41 -15.12 9.40
C GLN A 142 -38.73 -14.16 8.23
N GLN A 143 -39.99 -13.73 8.15
CA GLN A 143 -40.46 -12.90 7.04
C GLN A 143 -39.65 -11.59 6.89
N HIS A 144 -39.33 -10.92 8.00
CA HIS A 144 -38.55 -9.69 7.96
C HIS A 144 -37.11 -9.94 7.46
N GLU A 145 -36.49 -11.08 7.78
CA GLU A 145 -35.16 -11.45 7.30
C GLU A 145 -35.14 -11.69 5.79
N ARG A 146 -36.20 -12.33 5.29
CA ARG A 146 -36.41 -12.52 3.84
C ARG A 146 -36.54 -11.17 3.13
N VAL A 147 -37.34 -10.25 3.66
CA VAL A 147 -37.49 -8.88 3.10
C VAL A 147 -36.18 -8.14 3.08
N LEU A 148 -35.41 -8.18 4.17
CA LEU A 148 -34.08 -7.55 4.23
C LEU A 148 -33.09 -8.19 3.24
N ALA A 149 -33.11 -9.51 3.09
CA ALA A 149 -32.29 -10.23 2.13
C ALA A 149 -32.63 -9.87 0.68
N MET A 150 -33.93 -9.75 0.38
CA MET A 150 -34.42 -9.29 -0.93
C MET A 150 -33.99 -7.85 -1.22
N ALA A 151 -34.18 -6.94 -0.29
CA ALA A 151 -33.75 -5.54 -0.42
C ALA A 151 -32.24 -5.42 -0.64
N ALA A 152 -31.45 -6.19 0.12
CA ALA A 152 -29.99 -6.24 -0.05
C ALA A 152 -29.57 -6.86 -1.39
N TYR A 153 -30.33 -7.84 -1.92
CA TYR A 153 -30.09 -8.40 -3.23
C TYR A 153 -30.39 -7.39 -4.34
N GLU A 154 -31.55 -6.71 -4.30
CA GLU A 154 -31.92 -5.69 -5.30
C GLU A 154 -30.97 -4.51 -5.28
N HIS A 155 -30.54 -4.06 -4.11
CA HIS A 155 -29.49 -3.03 -4.01
C HIS A 155 -28.21 -3.47 -4.69
N ARG A 156 -27.72 -4.70 -4.48
CA ARG A 156 -26.54 -5.23 -5.17
C ARG A 156 -26.75 -5.37 -6.68
N ARG A 157 -27.94 -5.81 -7.08
CA ARG A 157 -28.31 -5.93 -8.48
C ARG A 157 -28.31 -4.56 -9.18
N SER A 158 -28.86 -3.53 -8.56
CA SER A 158 -28.90 -2.16 -9.11
C SER A 158 -27.50 -1.56 -9.27
N GLN A 159 -26.52 -1.95 -8.45
CA GLN A 159 -25.14 -1.48 -8.52
C GLN A 159 -24.24 -2.36 -9.41
N ALA A 160 -24.72 -3.51 -9.88
CA ALA A 160 -23.93 -4.42 -10.69
C ALA A 160 -23.93 -3.99 -12.16
N PHE A 161 -22.76 -4.04 -12.82
CA PHE A 161 -22.64 -3.74 -14.25
C PHE A 161 -23.58 -4.55 -15.15
N LEU A 162 -23.79 -5.83 -14.81
CA LEU A 162 -24.73 -6.73 -15.48
C LEU A 162 -26.03 -6.93 -14.69
N GLY A 163 -26.40 -5.97 -13.85
CA GLY A 163 -27.60 -6.08 -12.99
C GLY A 163 -28.91 -6.28 -13.77
N HIS A 164 -28.97 -5.77 -15.00
CA HIS A 164 -30.15 -5.96 -15.88
C HIS A 164 -30.35 -7.42 -16.36
N VAL A 165 -29.27 -8.22 -16.37
CA VAL A 165 -29.30 -9.65 -16.73
C VAL A 165 -29.54 -10.55 -15.51
N MET A 166 -29.32 -10.02 -14.29
CA MET A 166 -29.53 -10.77 -13.06
C MET A 166 -31.04 -10.96 -12.81
N PRO A 167 -31.49 -12.15 -12.31
CA PRO A 167 -32.86 -12.37 -11.93
C PRO A 167 -33.35 -11.28 -10.96
N ARG A 168 -34.66 -11.03 -10.93
CA ARG A 168 -35.27 -10.18 -9.89
C ARG A 168 -35.22 -10.90 -8.55
N ALA A 169 -35.34 -10.16 -7.44
CA ALA A 169 -35.32 -10.75 -6.10
C ALA A 169 -36.42 -11.78 -5.86
N ASP A 170 -37.58 -11.61 -6.51
CA ASP A 170 -38.72 -12.53 -6.44
C ASP A 170 -38.42 -13.86 -7.14
N ASP A 171 -37.58 -13.84 -8.19
CA ASP A 171 -37.20 -15.03 -8.97
C ASP A 171 -35.90 -15.68 -8.41
N ALA A 172 -35.08 -14.91 -7.71
CA ALA A 172 -33.88 -15.41 -7.05
C ALA A 172 -34.19 -15.66 -5.58
N ALA A 173 -34.28 -16.91 -5.14
CA ALA A 173 -34.44 -17.21 -3.71
C ALA A 173 -33.27 -16.57 -2.91
N PRO A 174 -33.50 -15.43 -2.22
CA PRO A 174 -32.43 -14.80 -1.45
C PRO A 174 -32.09 -15.72 -0.28
N THR A 175 -30.81 -16.07 -0.17
CA THR A 175 -30.32 -16.94 0.90
C THR A 175 -30.12 -16.14 2.17
N VAL A 176 -30.85 -16.47 3.21
CA VAL A 176 -30.60 -16.01 4.58
C VAL A 176 -29.67 -17.00 5.25
N ARG A 177 -28.72 -16.51 6.01
CA ARG A 177 -27.79 -17.34 6.78
C ARG A 177 -28.24 -17.39 8.24
N VAL A 178 -28.05 -18.53 8.87
CA VAL A 178 -28.43 -18.76 10.28
C VAL A 178 -27.77 -17.71 11.19
N THR A 179 -26.53 -17.36 10.94
CA THR A 179 -25.85 -16.34 11.75
C THR A 179 -25.49 -15.10 10.92
N PRO A 180 -25.89 -13.89 11.34
CA PRO A 180 -25.46 -12.65 10.69
C PRO A 180 -23.95 -12.46 10.80
N LEU A 181 -23.25 -12.35 9.65
CA LEU A 181 -21.78 -12.31 9.61
C LEU A 181 -21.18 -10.94 9.89
N ARG A 182 -21.97 -9.88 9.93
CA ARG A 182 -21.43 -8.52 9.99
C ARG A 182 -22.06 -7.71 11.10
N ARG A 183 -21.21 -7.22 11.97
CA ARG A 183 -21.55 -6.18 12.94
C ARG A 183 -21.29 -4.83 12.32
N SER A 184 -22.21 -3.88 12.44
CA SER A 184 -21.96 -2.49 12.07
C SER A 184 -20.87 -1.89 12.95
N PRO A 185 -19.89 -1.17 12.37
CA PRO A 185 -18.92 -0.50 13.21
C PRO A 185 -19.62 0.54 14.09
N PRO A 186 -19.28 0.59 15.38
CA PRO A 186 -19.97 1.48 16.36
C PRO A 186 -19.75 2.96 16.06
N VAL A 187 -18.63 3.27 15.39
CA VAL A 187 -18.25 4.65 15.06
C VAL A 187 -17.71 4.69 13.63
N ARG A 188 -18.21 5.61 12.83
CA ARG A 188 -17.60 6.05 11.60
C ARG A 188 -16.93 7.38 11.87
N SER A 189 -15.61 7.39 12.03
CA SER A 189 -14.85 8.61 12.12
C SER A 189 -14.62 9.16 10.70
N ASP A 190 -14.92 10.44 10.52
CA ASP A 190 -14.60 11.20 9.32
C ASP A 190 -13.25 11.92 9.44
N ASP A 191 -12.48 11.61 10.51
CA ASP A 191 -11.18 12.21 10.72
C ASP A 191 -10.23 11.95 9.56
N ARG A 192 -9.54 12.99 9.16
CA ARG A 192 -8.47 12.88 8.16
C ARG A 192 -7.34 12.00 8.69
N PRO A 193 -6.75 11.16 7.85
CA PRO A 193 -5.64 10.33 8.28
C PRO A 193 -4.47 11.21 8.72
N PRO A 194 -3.76 10.85 9.81
CA PRO A 194 -2.57 11.56 10.23
C PRO A 194 -1.53 11.62 9.11
N SER A 195 -1.07 12.82 8.80
CA SER A 195 -0.03 13.10 7.81
C SER A 195 1.32 13.33 8.48
N PHE A 196 2.41 13.25 7.71
CA PHE A 196 3.73 13.59 8.22
C PHE A 196 3.78 15.08 8.60
N PRO A 197 4.26 15.44 9.82
CA PRO A 197 4.33 16.83 10.27
C PRO A 197 5.26 17.66 9.39
N GLN A 198 4.70 18.68 8.73
CA GLN A 198 5.40 19.42 7.66
C GLN A 198 6.61 20.22 8.19
N ASP A 199 6.50 20.74 9.43
CA ASP A 199 7.60 21.48 10.10
C ASP A 199 8.85 20.63 10.34
N TYR A 200 8.70 19.30 10.35
CA TYR A 200 9.79 18.35 10.54
C TYR A 200 10.33 17.76 9.24
N PHE A 201 9.69 18.03 8.09
CA PHE A 201 10.09 17.41 6.83
C PHE A 201 11.52 17.80 6.43
N THR A 202 11.86 19.08 6.54
CA THR A 202 13.23 19.59 6.31
C THR A 202 14.25 18.85 7.17
N ARG A 203 13.99 18.76 8.47
CA ARG A 203 14.88 18.07 9.41
C ARG A 203 14.98 16.57 9.10
N LEU A 204 13.89 15.94 8.68
CA LEU A 204 13.92 14.54 8.26
C LEU A 204 14.94 14.30 7.15
N ILE A 205 14.95 15.16 6.13
CA ILE A 205 15.84 15.02 4.97
C ILE A 205 17.28 15.37 5.36
N THR A 206 17.51 16.50 6.07
CA THR A 206 18.84 17.06 6.30
C THR A 206 19.56 16.48 7.51
N GLU A 207 18.82 16.05 8.54
CA GLU A 207 19.36 15.54 9.80
C GLU A 207 19.02 14.05 10.00
N GLY A 208 17.80 13.63 9.59
CA GLY A 208 17.33 12.26 9.75
C GLY A 208 17.93 11.29 8.73
N MET A 209 17.87 11.63 7.44
CA MET A 209 18.33 10.78 6.32
C MET A 209 19.77 11.08 5.93
N VAL A 210 20.69 10.94 6.88
CA VAL A 210 22.11 11.24 6.73
C VAL A 210 22.92 9.98 6.40
N ARG A 211 23.91 10.12 5.51
CA ARG A 211 24.91 9.06 5.23
C ARG A 211 25.77 8.81 6.46
N ARG A 212 25.99 7.53 6.75
CA ARG A 212 26.92 7.15 7.83
C ARG A 212 28.33 7.68 7.55
N GLY A 213 28.91 8.38 8.51
CA GLY A 213 30.22 9.00 8.40
C GLY A 213 30.22 10.42 7.80
N TYR A 214 29.07 10.95 7.36
CA TYR A 214 28.97 12.27 6.75
C TYR A 214 28.19 13.30 7.59
N LYS A 215 27.88 12.99 8.86
CA LYS A 215 27.07 13.86 9.71
C LYS A 215 27.64 15.28 9.86
N GLY A 216 28.97 15.43 9.90
CA GLY A 216 29.67 16.69 10.01
C GLY A 216 30.07 17.32 8.66
N HIS A 217 29.68 16.78 7.52
CA HIS A 217 30.07 17.30 6.22
C HIS A 217 29.41 18.66 5.96
N ALA A 218 30.21 19.67 5.56
CA ALA A 218 29.76 21.05 5.37
C ALA A 218 28.66 21.20 4.28
N ASN A 219 28.72 20.36 3.24
CA ASN A 219 27.68 20.34 2.18
C ASN A 219 26.52 19.45 2.59
N ILE A 220 25.33 20.04 2.72
CA ILE A 220 24.10 19.33 3.10
C ILE A 220 23.74 18.24 2.08
N ILE A 221 23.86 18.52 0.77
CA ILE A 221 23.59 17.53 -0.29
C ILE A 221 24.54 16.33 -0.17
N GLU A 222 25.82 16.56 0.11
CA GLU A 222 26.79 15.48 0.33
C GLU A 222 26.52 14.68 1.60
N ARG A 223 25.89 15.29 2.59
CA ARG A 223 25.51 14.66 3.84
C ARG A 223 24.32 13.73 3.68
N MET A 224 23.40 14.02 2.75
CA MET A 224 22.16 13.29 2.56
C MET A 224 22.39 11.87 2.02
N ASN A 225 21.58 10.92 2.48
CA ASN A 225 21.43 9.63 1.85
C ASN A 225 20.52 9.77 0.62
N SER A 226 21.11 10.03 -0.55
CA SER A 226 20.38 10.33 -1.80
C SER A 226 19.30 9.32 -2.11
N ARG A 227 19.55 8.02 -1.93
CA ARG A 227 18.56 6.95 -2.19
C ARG A 227 17.31 7.10 -1.33
N ASP A 228 17.46 7.22 -0.02
CA ASP A 228 16.34 7.25 0.90
C ASP A 228 15.57 8.58 0.80
N VAL A 229 16.28 9.67 0.52
CA VAL A 229 15.68 10.98 0.24
C VAL A 229 14.88 10.95 -1.07
N LEU A 230 15.40 10.38 -2.16
CA LEU A 230 14.68 10.25 -3.43
C LEU A 230 13.38 9.47 -3.28
N ILE A 231 13.38 8.35 -2.55
CA ILE A 231 12.17 7.59 -2.27
C ILE A 231 11.16 8.44 -1.48
N THR A 232 11.65 9.21 -0.50
CA THR A 232 10.78 10.07 0.33
C THR A 232 10.21 11.23 -0.48
N LEU A 233 10.99 11.86 -1.37
CA LEU A 233 10.50 12.90 -2.28
C LEU A 233 9.39 12.39 -3.22
N LEU A 234 9.50 11.16 -3.72
CA LEU A 234 8.45 10.55 -4.54
C LEU A 234 7.14 10.35 -3.74
N MET A 235 7.22 10.12 -2.42
CA MET A 235 6.03 9.99 -1.58
C MET A 235 5.49 11.33 -1.10
N GLU A 236 6.34 12.25 -0.66
CA GLU A 236 5.96 13.57 -0.11
C GLU A 236 5.61 14.55 -1.22
N GLY A 237 6.49 14.66 -2.22
CA GLY A 237 6.38 15.64 -3.30
C GLY A 237 5.49 15.23 -4.46
N ALA A 238 5.19 13.93 -4.59
CA ALA A 238 4.39 13.39 -5.68
C ALA A 238 3.28 12.43 -5.23
N GLY A 239 3.17 12.16 -3.94
CA GLY A 239 2.08 11.37 -3.38
C GLY A 239 2.11 9.88 -3.72
N LEU A 240 3.22 9.31 -4.18
CA LEU A 240 3.30 7.89 -4.51
C LEU A 240 3.08 7.00 -3.28
N ARG A 241 2.51 5.80 -3.49
CA ARG A 241 2.45 4.76 -2.45
C ARG A 241 3.84 4.18 -2.24
N ILE A 242 4.14 3.76 -1.01
CA ILE A 242 5.47 3.23 -0.65
C ILE A 242 6.00 2.16 -1.61
N SER A 243 5.15 1.32 -2.20
CA SER A 243 5.61 0.26 -3.10
C SER A 243 5.95 0.74 -4.50
N GLU A 244 5.38 1.86 -4.96
CA GLU A 244 5.51 2.34 -6.33
C GLU A 244 6.94 2.78 -6.68
N PRO A 245 7.68 3.54 -5.83
CA PRO A 245 9.08 3.85 -6.09
C PRO A 245 9.99 2.63 -6.28
N PHE A 246 9.63 1.49 -5.68
CA PHE A 246 10.44 0.26 -5.77
C PHE A 246 10.26 -0.50 -7.09
N HIS A 247 9.35 -0.07 -7.95
CA HIS A 247 9.22 -0.55 -9.33
C HIS A 247 9.98 0.32 -10.34
N LEU A 248 10.49 1.49 -9.90
CA LEU A 248 11.24 2.41 -10.75
C LEU A 248 12.53 1.76 -11.29
N TRP A 249 12.77 1.89 -12.59
CA TRP A 249 14.03 1.53 -13.23
C TRP A 249 14.87 2.79 -13.46
N VAL A 250 16.13 2.60 -13.77
CA VAL A 250 17.05 3.73 -14.01
C VAL A 250 16.55 4.59 -15.19
N ASP A 251 16.10 3.94 -16.25
CA ASP A 251 15.68 4.61 -17.50
C ASP A 251 14.30 5.28 -17.41
N ASP A 252 13.59 5.08 -16.29
CA ASP A 252 12.27 5.69 -16.04
C ASP A 252 12.36 7.15 -15.62
N VAL A 253 13.55 7.61 -15.31
CA VAL A 253 13.82 9.00 -14.92
C VAL A 253 14.60 9.69 -16.03
N GLN A 254 14.02 10.74 -16.58
CA GLN A 254 14.59 11.50 -17.67
C GLN A 254 14.67 12.99 -17.31
N ILE A 255 15.53 13.72 -17.98
CA ILE A 255 15.54 15.18 -17.92
C ILE A 255 14.31 15.69 -18.66
N ASN A 256 13.60 16.64 -18.06
CA ASN A 256 12.44 17.23 -18.70
C ASN A 256 12.87 18.00 -19.97
N PRO A 257 12.35 17.67 -21.16
CA PRO A 257 12.74 18.32 -22.38
C PRO A 257 12.29 19.79 -22.46
N VAL A 258 11.24 20.17 -21.70
CA VAL A 258 10.72 21.55 -21.66
C VAL A 258 11.44 22.39 -20.61
N ASP A 259 11.73 21.80 -19.47
CA ASP A 259 12.50 22.43 -18.38
C ASP A 259 13.63 21.50 -17.93
N PRO A 260 14.83 21.62 -18.52
CA PRO A 260 15.98 20.73 -18.20
C PRO A 260 16.44 20.78 -16.73
N SER A 261 15.94 21.71 -15.94
CA SER A 261 16.23 21.75 -14.50
C SER A 261 15.42 20.73 -13.69
N GLN A 262 14.40 20.10 -14.27
CA GLN A 262 13.50 19.18 -13.61
C GLN A 262 13.61 17.76 -14.14
N ALA A 263 13.25 16.77 -13.29
CA ALA A 263 13.11 15.38 -13.69
C ALA A 263 11.67 15.09 -14.14
N VAL A 264 11.54 14.37 -15.27
CA VAL A 264 10.34 13.60 -15.63
C VAL A 264 10.52 12.19 -15.11
N VAL A 265 9.57 11.73 -14.32
CA VAL A 265 9.58 10.38 -13.74
C VAL A 265 8.31 9.65 -14.16
N ASN A 266 8.46 8.47 -14.74
CA ASN A 266 7.35 7.61 -15.13
C ASN A 266 7.44 6.27 -14.39
N ILE A 267 6.35 5.84 -13.76
CA ILE A 267 6.27 4.52 -13.13
C ILE A 267 5.48 3.60 -14.07
N TYR A 268 6.12 2.59 -14.57
CA TYR A 268 5.51 1.64 -15.49
C TYR A 268 4.89 0.45 -14.76
N HIS A 269 3.86 -0.14 -15.35
CA HIS A 269 3.33 -1.41 -14.85
C HIS A 269 4.46 -2.45 -14.79
N PRO A 270 4.67 -3.12 -13.65
CA PRO A 270 5.89 -3.93 -13.45
C PRO A 270 6.06 -5.09 -14.41
N SER A 271 4.96 -5.69 -14.90
CA SER A 271 5.00 -6.74 -15.93
C SER A 271 4.74 -6.18 -17.32
N GLU A 272 3.57 -5.53 -17.49
CA GLU A 272 3.05 -5.17 -18.81
C GLU A 272 3.56 -3.82 -19.34
N GLY A 273 4.28 -3.05 -18.51
CA GLY A 273 4.85 -1.78 -18.92
C GLY A 273 5.84 -1.92 -20.06
N MET A 274 6.00 -0.85 -20.83
CA MET A 274 6.93 -0.80 -21.96
C MET A 274 8.37 -1.10 -21.50
N ALA A 275 9.01 -2.05 -22.19
CA ALA A 275 10.43 -2.35 -22.02
C ALA A 275 11.32 -1.27 -22.67
N PRO A 276 12.64 -1.21 -22.34
CA PRO A 276 13.59 -0.34 -23.03
C PRO A 276 13.58 -0.61 -24.55
N ARG A 277 13.37 0.45 -25.33
CA ARG A 277 13.15 0.35 -26.79
C ARG A 277 14.38 -0.13 -27.56
N ASP A 278 15.56 0.22 -27.05
CA ASP A 278 16.83 -0.02 -27.73
C ASP A 278 17.42 -1.41 -27.43
N TRP A 279 16.78 -2.14 -26.52
CA TRP A 279 17.27 -3.47 -26.18
C TRP A 279 16.80 -4.53 -27.18
N ARG A 280 17.74 -5.39 -27.55
CA ARG A 280 17.52 -6.59 -28.35
C ARG A 280 18.19 -7.78 -27.67
N ASP A 281 17.64 -8.97 -27.84
CA ASP A 281 18.30 -10.21 -27.44
C ASP A 281 19.38 -10.67 -28.42
N ALA A 282 19.93 -11.87 -28.21
CA ALA A 282 20.91 -12.46 -29.06
C ALA A 282 20.40 -12.70 -30.52
N ASP A 283 19.10 -12.88 -30.68
CA ASP A 283 18.43 -13.10 -31.98
C ASP A 283 17.91 -11.79 -32.59
N GLY A 284 18.28 -10.64 -32.03
CA GLY A 284 17.88 -9.32 -32.53
C GLY A 284 16.43 -8.94 -32.20
N GLN A 285 15.71 -9.71 -31.35
CA GLN A 285 14.31 -9.48 -31.04
C GLN A 285 14.13 -8.51 -29.88
N PRO A 286 13.21 -7.54 -29.98
CA PRO A 286 12.88 -6.64 -28.87
C PRO A 286 12.13 -7.38 -27.76
N ALA A 287 12.19 -6.89 -26.56
CA ALA A 287 11.33 -7.38 -25.48
C ALA A 287 9.88 -6.92 -25.68
N LYS A 288 8.93 -7.81 -25.44
CA LYS A 288 7.48 -7.52 -25.53
C LYS A 288 7.02 -6.53 -24.48
N ASN A 289 7.51 -6.68 -23.26
CA ASN A 289 7.17 -5.88 -22.08
C ASN A 289 8.28 -5.99 -21.01
N ARG A 290 8.07 -5.39 -19.84
CA ARG A 290 9.05 -5.41 -18.74
C ARG A 290 9.28 -6.80 -18.16
N GLU A 291 8.27 -7.65 -18.10
CA GLU A 291 8.42 -9.02 -17.61
C GLU A 291 9.30 -9.84 -18.54
N ASP A 292 9.05 -9.76 -19.84
CA ASP A 292 9.87 -10.43 -20.87
C ASP A 292 11.33 -9.93 -20.84
N TYR A 293 11.52 -8.61 -20.73
CA TYR A 293 12.86 -8.02 -20.58
C TYR A 293 13.60 -8.51 -19.34
N LEU A 294 12.92 -8.53 -18.18
CA LEU A 294 13.51 -9.01 -16.93
C LEU A 294 13.91 -10.49 -17.02
N GLY A 295 13.02 -11.31 -17.60
CA GLY A 295 13.27 -12.74 -17.77
C GLY A 295 14.46 -13.01 -18.68
N ARG A 296 14.46 -12.41 -19.88
CA ARG A 296 15.47 -12.69 -20.93
C ARG A 296 16.83 -12.07 -20.61
N ARG A 297 16.88 -10.86 -20.05
CA ARG A 297 18.14 -10.17 -19.79
C ARG A 297 18.77 -10.52 -18.43
N TYR A 298 17.95 -10.69 -17.39
CA TYR A 298 18.42 -10.79 -16.01
C TYR A 298 18.04 -12.08 -15.29
N ALA A 299 17.29 -12.97 -15.93
CA ALA A 299 16.70 -14.17 -15.32
C ALA A 299 15.92 -13.82 -14.03
N ARG A 300 15.15 -12.73 -14.05
CA ARG A 300 14.39 -12.22 -12.92
C ARG A 300 12.92 -12.06 -13.25
N SER A 301 12.07 -12.14 -12.23
CA SER A 301 10.64 -11.83 -12.33
C SER A 301 10.34 -10.44 -11.79
N PRO A 302 9.25 -9.78 -12.25
CA PRO A 302 8.75 -8.53 -11.70
C PRO A 302 8.49 -8.64 -10.20
N ARG A 303 8.83 -7.59 -9.44
CA ARG A 303 8.80 -7.61 -7.98
C ARG A 303 7.43 -7.88 -7.37
N HIS A 304 6.34 -7.48 -8.03
CA HIS A 304 4.98 -7.71 -7.54
C HIS A 304 4.56 -9.19 -7.59
N LEU A 305 5.24 -10.00 -8.39
CA LEU A 305 5.05 -11.45 -8.47
C LEU A 305 5.87 -12.24 -7.44
N LEU A 306 6.82 -11.58 -6.76
CA LEU A 306 7.72 -12.19 -5.77
C LEU A 306 7.12 -12.26 -4.35
N TYR A 307 5.81 -12.42 -4.22
CA TYR A 307 5.15 -12.49 -2.92
C TYR A 307 5.81 -13.52 -1.99
N GLY A 308 5.95 -13.17 -0.72
CA GLY A 308 6.67 -14.01 0.26
C GLY A 308 8.20 -13.93 0.18
N SER A 309 8.78 -13.15 -0.75
CA SER A 309 10.21 -12.84 -0.73
C SER A 309 10.48 -11.44 -0.16
N SER A 310 11.70 -11.22 0.34
CA SER A 310 12.13 -9.90 0.82
C SER A 310 12.16 -8.84 -0.29
N GLU A 311 12.30 -9.24 -1.54
CA GLU A 311 12.31 -8.34 -2.71
C GLU A 311 10.91 -7.94 -3.18
N TRP A 312 9.85 -8.53 -2.61
CA TRP A 312 8.49 -8.22 -3.01
C TRP A 312 8.15 -6.75 -2.84
N ALA A 313 7.55 -6.17 -3.88
CA ALA A 313 6.94 -4.85 -3.87
C ALA A 313 5.54 -4.97 -4.50
N GLY A 314 4.50 -4.72 -3.71
CA GLY A 314 3.12 -4.88 -4.17
C GLY A 314 2.74 -3.84 -5.23
N TRP A 315 1.86 -4.23 -6.16
CA TRP A 315 1.25 -3.33 -7.14
C TRP A 315 -0.25 -3.27 -6.88
N LYS A 316 -0.77 -2.09 -6.58
CA LYS A 316 -2.19 -1.90 -6.20
C LYS A 316 -3.05 -1.39 -7.35
N ASN A 317 -2.68 -1.73 -8.58
CA ASN A 317 -3.38 -1.32 -9.80
C ASN A 317 -3.77 0.19 -9.77
N PRO A 318 -2.78 1.09 -9.71
CA PRO A 318 -3.05 2.52 -9.84
C PRO A 318 -3.61 2.81 -11.23
N THR A 319 -4.32 3.93 -11.38
CA THR A 319 -4.71 4.42 -12.70
C THR A 319 -3.46 4.80 -13.48
N LEU A 320 -3.35 4.32 -14.72
CA LEU A 320 -2.24 4.63 -15.62
C LEU A 320 -2.62 5.80 -16.52
N ASP A 321 -1.72 6.75 -16.70
CA ASP A 321 -1.95 7.93 -17.54
C ASP A 321 -1.80 7.61 -19.03
N ASN A 322 -0.97 6.63 -19.34
CA ASN A 322 -0.66 6.25 -20.72
C ASN A 322 -0.94 4.75 -20.95
N ALA A 323 -2.01 4.47 -21.70
CA ALA A 323 -2.41 3.10 -22.01
C ALA A 323 -1.41 2.37 -22.92
N LYS A 324 -0.70 3.10 -23.82
CA LYS A 324 0.25 2.51 -24.78
C LYS A 324 1.53 2.06 -24.08
N THR A 325 2.07 2.88 -23.20
CA THR A 325 3.30 2.58 -22.46
C THR A 325 3.03 1.85 -21.14
N ARG A 326 1.76 1.80 -20.72
CA ARG A 326 1.33 1.27 -19.43
C ARG A 326 2.09 1.90 -18.27
N SER A 327 2.09 3.25 -18.24
CA SER A 327 2.78 4.04 -17.22
C SER A 327 1.88 5.09 -16.61
N MET A 328 2.25 5.53 -15.41
CA MET A 328 1.75 6.71 -14.75
C MET A 328 2.87 7.73 -14.60
N SER A 329 2.56 9.01 -14.80
CA SER A 329 3.51 10.12 -14.68
C SER A 329 3.52 10.66 -13.25
N VAL A 330 4.69 10.99 -12.76
CA VAL A 330 4.87 11.65 -11.46
C VAL A 330 4.57 13.14 -11.61
N HIS A 331 3.62 13.64 -10.82
CA HIS A 331 3.27 15.05 -10.75
C HIS A 331 3.87 15.67 -9.49
N TRP A 332 4.84 16.56 -9.65
CA TRP A 332 5.48 17.21 -8.52
C TRP A 332 4.58 18.27 -7.89
N ARG A 333 4.55 18.29 -6.57
CA ARG A 333 3.84 19.32 -5.77
C ARG A 333 4.22 20.74 -6.17
N CYS A 334 5.50 20.97 -6.45
CA CYS A 334 6.02 22.20 -7.01
C CYS A 334 7.31 21.94 -7.80
N PRO A 335 7.74 22.87 -8.68
CA PRO A 335 8.96 22.72 -9.48
C PRO A 335 10.22 22.40 -8.65
N ALA A 336 10.37 22.99 -7.47
CA ALA A 336 11.53 22.80 -6.61
C ALA A 336 11.74 21.32 -6.20
N TYR A 337 10.67 20.54 -6.00
CA TYR A 337 10.78 19.10 -5.74
C TYR A 337 11.35 18.33 -6.92
N GLY A 338 10.90 18.64 -8.14
CA GLY A 338 11.42 18.02 -9.36
C GLY A 338 12.89 18.36 -9.62
N GLN A 339 13.28 19.59 -9.31
CA GLN A 339 14.66 20.07 -9.43
C GLN A 339 15.57 19.38 -8.40
N LEU A 340 15.19 19.37 -7.14
CA LEU A 340 15.94 18.68 -6.07
C LEU A 340 16.04 17.18 -6.37
N PHE A 341 14.96 16.57 -6.86
CA PHE A 341 14.97 15.18 -7.27
C PHE A 341 16.01 14.94 -8.36
N LEU A 342 16.09 15.77 -9.38
CA LEU A 342 17.06 15.64 -10.48
C LEU A 342 18.51 15.73 -9.98
N VAL A 343 18.82 16.71 -9.13
CA VAL A 343 20.17 16.88 -8.55
C VAL A 343 20.58 15.64 -7.76
N LEU A 344 19.71 15.17 -6.87
CA LEU A 344 19.97 13.97 -6.07
C LEU A 344 19.99 12.70 -6.92
N TRP A 345 19.17 12.62 -7.98
CA TRP A 345 19.14 11.50 -8.91
C TRP A 345 20.46 11.36 -9.66
N GLN A 346 20.98 12.42 -10.24
CA GLN A 346 22.28 12.42 -10.93
C GLN A 346 23.43 11.99 -10.01
N ARG A 347 23.37 12.40 -8.75
CA ARG A 347 24.31 11.94 -7.73
C ARG A 347 24.13 10.46 -7.42
N TRP A 348 22.88 10.03 -7.21
CA TRP A 348 22.56 8.64 -6.93
C TRP A 348 22.99 7.70 -8.06
N LEU A 349 22.82 8.10 -9.32
CA LEU A 349 23.30 7.32 -10.47
C LEU A 349 24.81 7.05 -10.41
N ARG A 350 25.60 8.04 -10.02
CA ARG A 350 27.05 7.87 -9.85
C ARG A 350 27.37 6.88 -8.72
N GLU A 351 26.69 7.00 -7.59
CA GLU A 351 26.85 6.06 -6.46
C GLU A 351 26.42 4.64 -6.85
N ARG A 352 25.30 4.51 -7.56
CA ARG A 352 24.76 3.23 -8.02
C ARG A 352 25.68 2.55 -9.04
N ALA A 353 26.24 3.29 -9.97
CA ALA A 353 27.14 2.75 -10.99
C ALA A 353 28.37 2.05 -10.38
N LEU A 354 28.92 2.58 -9.28
CA LEU A 354 30.05 1.97 -8.56
C LEU A 354 29.70 0.61 -7.93
N LEU A 355 28.41 0.30 -7.77
CA LEU A 355 27.95 -0.95 -7.17
C LEU A 355 27.68 -2.03 -8.21
N ALA A 356 27.74 -1.71 -9.50
CA ALA A 356 27.54 -2.59 -10.65
C ALA A 356 26.36 -3.59 -10.50
N PRO A 357 25.14 -3.12 -10.25
CA PRO A 357 24.01 -4.01 -10.00
C PRO A 357 23.59 -4.78 -11.26
N ASN A 358 23.32 -6.08 -11.09
CA ASN A 358 22.80 -6.92 -12.17
C ASN A 358 21.26 -6.92 -12.19
N HIS A 359 20.68 -5.75 -12.36
CA HIS A 359 19.23 -5.55 -12.52
C HIS A 359 18.91 -4.07 -12.83
N PRO A 360 17.75 -3.74 -13.44
CA PRO A 360 17.43 -2.38 -13.88
C PRO A 360 16.86 -1.49 -12.75
N TRP A 361 16.41 -2.06 -11.62
CA TRP A 361 15.76 -1.28 -10.56
C TRP A 361 16.64 -0.16 -10.04
N ALA A 362 16.03 1.01 -9.88
CA ALA A 362 16.72 2.25 -9.53
C ALA A 362 17.42 2.18 -8.17
N PHE A 363 16.78 1.61 -7.16
CA PHE A 363 17.27 1.63 -5.80
C PHE A 363 17.92 0.31 -5.40
N VAL A 364 19.18 0.40 -4.93
CA VAL A 364 20.03 -0.73 -4.57
C VAL A 364 20.57 -0.60 -3.15
N THR A 365 20.94 -1.73 -2.57
CA THR A 365 21.61 -1.79 -1.27
C THR A 365 23.04 -1.28 -1.41
N THR A 366 23.46 -0.33 -0.57
CA THR A 366 24.79 0.29 -0.66
C THR A 366 25.82 -0.37 0.25
N LYS A 367 25.41 -1.15 1.23
CA LYS A 367 26.30 -1.80 2.22
C LYS A 367 25.93 -3.25 2.39
N LYS A 368 26.89 -4.05 2.84
CA LYS A 368 26.65 -5.43 3.27
C LYS A 368 25.67 -5.40 4.46
N GLY A 369 24.56 -6.09 4.32
CA GLY A 369 23.57 -6.20 5.39
C GLY A 369 24.09 -7.01 6.57
N GLN A 370 23.61 -6.70 7.78
CA GLN A 370 23.83 -7.59 8.93
C GLN A 370 23.03 -8.88 8.68
N ARG A 371 23.56 -10.04 9.08
CA ARG A 371 22.95 -11.37 8.95
C ARG A 371 22.69 -11.83 7.49
N GLY A 372 23.54 -11.48 6.54
CA GLY A 372 23.44 -11.98 5.16
C GLY A 372 22.35 -11.29 4.30
N GLN A 373 21.72 -10.24 4.80
CA GLN A 373 20.73 -9.47 4.05
C GLN A 373 21.40 -8.54 3.03
N GLY A 374 21.52 -9.02 1.81
CA GLY A 374 21.89 -8.25 0.63
C GLY A 374 23.38 -7.87 0.55
N LYS A 375 23.95 -8.11 -0.61
CA LYS A 375 25.28 -7.58 -1.01
C LYS A 375 25.09 -6.15 -1.54
N PRO A 376 26.13 -5.29 -1.53
CA PRO A 376 26.11 -4.05 -2.28
C PRO A 376 25.69 -4.30 -3.73
N GLY A 377 24.84 -3.45 -4.29
CA GLY A 377 24.25 -3.65 -5.62
C GLY A 377 23.00 -4.56 -5.66
N SER A 378 22.66 -5.27 -4.60
CA SER A 378 21.38 -6.02 -4.53
C SER A 378 20.17 -5.09 -4.49
N VAL A 379 19.01 -5.61 -4.86
CA VAL A 379 17.74 -4.88 -4.83
C VAL A 379 17.47 -4.31 -3.45
N TYR A 380 17.15 -3.02 -3.37
CA TYR A 380 16.75 -2.39 -2.12
C TYR A 380 15.31 -2.75 -1.78
N THR A 381 15.06 -3.19 -0.55
CA THR A 381 13.76 -3.71 -0.13
C THR A 381 12.92 -2.65 0.58
N ILE A 382 11.59 -2.79 0.51
CA ILE A 382 10.65 -1.91 1.26
C ILE A 382 10.93 -2.00 2.77
N ALA A 383 11.19 -3.20 3.29
CA ALA A 383 11.51 -3.40 4.71
C ALA A 383 12.77 -2.64 5.12
N SER A 384 13.80 -2.64 4.28
CA SER A 384 15.04 -1.89 4.53
C SER A 384 14.80 -0.38 4.55
N PHE A 385 13.97 0.12 3.64
CA PHE A 385 13.58 1.53 3.60
C PHE A 385 12.75 1.93 4.83
N VAL A 386 11.73 1.13 5.20
CA VAL A 386 10.91 1.37 6.40
C VAL A 386 11.79 1.44 7.65
N ALA A 387 12.74 0.52 7.80
CA ALA A 387 13.67 0.55 8.90
C ALA A 387 14.62 1.77 8.88
N ALA A 388 15.05 2.21 7.69
CA ALA A 388 15.87 3.42 7.53
C ALA A 388 15.07 4.68 7.85
N HIS A 389 13.85 4.79 7.33
CA HIS A 389 12.93 5.88 7.60
C HIS A 389 12.59 5.98 9.09
N ARG A 390 12.27 4.85 9.74
CA ARG A 390 12.03 4.79 11.18
C ARG A 390 13.18 5.42 11.97
N ARG A 391 14.41 4.96 11.71
CA ARG A 391 15.61 5.53 12.36
C ARG A 391 15.83 7.01 12.05
N ALA A 392 15.43 7.47 10.85
CA ALA A 392 15.51 8.88 10.48
C ALA A 392 14.52 9.73 11.30
N VAL A 393 13.29 9.24 11.47
CA VAL A 393 12.26 9.87 12.31
C VAL A 393 12.70 9.93 13.78
N GLU A 394 13.25 8.84 14.32
CA GLU A 394 13.80 8.80 15.68
C GLU A 394 14.96 9.82 15.88
N ARG A 395 15.84 9.99 14.89
CA ARG A 395 16.95 10.95 14.96
C ARG A 395 16.53 12.42 15.07
N ILE A 396 15.39 12.77 14.53
CA ILE A 396 14.84 14.13 14.61
C ILE A 396 13.92 14.33 15.83
N GLY A 397 13.88 13.34 16.74
CA GLY A 397 13.13 13.42 18.00
C GLY A 397 11.65 13.08 17.89
N LEU A 398 11.20 12.49 16.78
CA LEU A 398 9.80 12.06 16.61
C LEU A 398 9.63 10.57 16.91
N VAL A 399 8.42 10.22 17.38
CA VAL A 399 8.01 8.82 17.60
C VAL A 399 7.46 8.24 16.30
N PRO A 400 8.07 7.16 15.74
CA PRO A 400 7.57 6.52 14.52
C PRO A 400 6.28 5.75 14.81
N ALA A 401 5.14 6.35 14.52
CA ALA A 401 3.84 5.73 14.73
C ALA A 401 2.84 6.13 13.64
N LYS A 402 1.97 5.19 13.28
CA LYS A 402 0.90 5.47 12.30
C LYS A 402 -0.07 6.53 12.82
N ALA A 403 -0.35 6.53 14.12
CA ALA A 403 -1.22 7.51 14.77
C ALA A 403 -0.67 8.94 14.68
N ASN A 404 0.66 9.09 14.58
CA ASN A 404 1.33 10.39 14.50
C ASN A 404 1.62 10.82 13.04
N GLY A 405 1.23 10.03 12.05
CA GLY A 405 1.58 10.27 10.64
C GLY A 405 3.06 10.06 10.29
N THR A 406 3.90 9.68 11.24
CA THR A 406 5.37 9.60 11.11
C THR A 406 5.86 8.28 10.49
N THR A 407 5.01 7.58 9.80
CA THR A 407 5.37 6.43 8.96
C THR A 407 5.48 6.85 7.49
N PRO A 408 6.14 6.06 6.61
CA PRO A 408 6.25 6.42 5.19
C PRO A 408 4.91 6.76 4.51
N HIS A 409 3.81 6.14 4.93
CA HIS A 409 2.49 6.43 4.36
C HIS A 409 1.97 7.83 4.72
N GLY A 410 2.44 8.41 5.83
CA GLY A 410 2.12 9.77 6.25
C GLY A 410 2.53 10.83 5.22
N HIS A 411 3.60 10.60 4.46
CA HIS A 411 4.04 11.48 3.38
C HIS A 411 3.00 11.61 2.26
N ARG A 412 2.42 10.48 1.83
CA ARG A 412 1.33 10.51 0.86
C ARG A 412 0.08 11.20 1.41
N HIS A 413 -0.21 11.02 2.69
CA HIS A 413 -1.31 11.75 3.34
C HIS A 413 -1.04 13.26 3.37
N ALA A 414 0.20 13.68 3.61
CA ALA A 414 0.61 15.08 3.55
C ALA A 414 0.36 15.68 2.15
N MET A 415 0.74 14.97 1.08
CA MET A 415 0.45 15.40 -0.29
C MET A 415 -1.07 15.50 -0.55
N GLY A 416 -1.87 14.52 -0.09
CA GLY A 416 -3.32 14.56 -0.22
C GLY A 416 -3.95 15.74 0.52
N GLN A 417 -3.53 16.01 1.75
CA GLN A 417 -4.00 17.16 2.53
C GLN A 417 -3.57 18.50 1.94
N TYR A 418 -2.36 18.58 1.39
CA TYR A 418 -1.90 19.76 0.68
C TYR A 418 -2.80 20.11 -0.50
N MET A 419 -3.14 19.14 -1.35
CA MET A 419 -3.99 19.36 -2.50
C MET A 419 -5.40 19.83 -2.11
N VAL A 420 -5.96 19.27 -1.04
CA VAL A 420 -7.24 19.73 -0.50
C VAL A 420 -7.12 21.14 0.08
N GLY A 421 -6.05 21.44 0.83
CA GLY A 421 -5.80 22.78 1.35
C GLY A 421 -5.55 23.83 0.26
N ALA A 422 -5.09 23.39 -0.91
CA ALA A 422 -4.95 24.22 -2.12
C ALA A 422 -6.26 24.30 -2.96
N ASP A 423 -7.37 23.82 -2.45
CA ASP A 423 -8.70 23.82 -3.07
C ASP A 423 -8.72 23.15 -4.47
N MET A 424 -7.91 22.11 -4.65
CA MET A 424 -7.84 21.38 -5.91
C MET A 424 -9.11 20.53 -6.11
N ALA A 425 -9.61 20.54 -7.35
CA ALA A 425 -10.77 19.72 -7.71
C ALA A 425 -10.52 18.22 -7.44
N ALA A 426 -11.53 17.53 -6.94
CA ALA A 426 -11.47 16.11 -6.58
C ALA A 426 -10.94 15.23 -7.73
N ALA A 427 -11.33 15.52 -8.97
CA ALA A 427 -10.84 14.80 -10.16
C ALA A 427 -9.32 14.99 -10.38
N ALA A 428 -8.77 16.17 -10.11
CA ALA A 428 -7.35 16.44 -10.21
C ALA A 428 -6.57 15.68 -9.12
N ILE A 429 -7.06 15.68 -7.88
CA ILE A 429 -6.48 14.91 -6.77
C ILE A 429 -6.47 13.42 -7.10
N MET A 430 -7.58 12.90 -7.65
CA MET A 430 -7.68 11.51 -8.08
C MET A 430 -6.62 11.15 -9.13
N LYS A 431 -6.42 12.01 -10.12
CA LYS A 431 -5.43 11.82 -11.18
C LYS A 431 -4.01 11.85 -10.61
N ILE A 432 -3.65 12.87 -9.82
CA ILE A 432 -2.30 13.05 -9.27
C ILE A 432 -1.92 11.91 -8.33
N LEU A 433 -2.86 11.43 -7.52
CA LEU A 433 -2.63 10.30 -6.61
C LEU A 433 -2.82 8.92 -7.28
N HIS A 434 -3.17 8.88 -8.58
CA HIS A 434 -3.43 7.64 -9.33
C HIS A 434 -4.44 6.73 -8.62
N HIS A 435 -5.56 7.31 -8.13
CA HIS A 435 -6.63 6.56 -7.50
C HIS A 435 -7.51 5.89 -8.54
N ALA A 436 -7.76 4.59 -8.37
CA ALA A 436 -8.65 3.83 -9.24
C ALA A 436 -10.14 4.04 -8.92
N SER A 437 -10.48 4.60 -7.75
CA SER A 437 -11.86 4.86 -7.34
C SER A 437 -12.00 6.16 -6.56
N LEU A 438 -13.18 6.78 -6.64
CA LEU A 438 -13.54 7.96 -5.85
C LEU A 438 -13.53 7.69 -4.34
N GLU A 439 -13.86 6.47 -3.91
CA GLU A 439 -13.81 6.08 -2.49
C GLU A 439 -12.40 6.21 -1.90
N SER A 440 -11.37 5.92 -2.69
CA SER A 440 -9.97 6.05 -2.26
C SER A 440 -9.58 7.50 -1.97
N GLN A 441 -10.30 8.45 -2.54
CA GLN A 441 -10.07 9.87 -2.41
C GLN A 441 -10.93 10.49 -1.31
N ALA A 442 -12.11 9.92 -1.01
CA ALA A 442 -13.04 10.42 -0.02
C ALA A 442 -12.38 10.68 1.35
N ILE A 443 -11.32 9.93 1.67
CA ILE A 443 -10.55 10.10 2.90
C ILE A 443 -9.83 11.47 3.00
N TYR A 444 -9.58 12.13 1.88
CA TYR A 444 -8.95 13.47 1.84
C TYR A 444 -9.96 14.58 1.61
N THR A 445 -11.01 14.34 0.81
CA THR A 445 -11.95 15.36 0.32
C THR A 445 -13.16 15.58 1.21
N ARG A 446 -13.34 14.78 2.26
CA ARG A 446 -14.39 15.03 3.26
C ARG A 446 -14.04 16.28 4.05
N PRO A 447 -14.94 17.27 4.15
CA PRO A 447 -14.70 18.46 4.93
C PRO A 447 -14.60 18.09 6.42
N SER A 448 -13.71 18.74 7.15
CA SER A 448 -13.73 18.69 8.61
C SER A 448 -14.95 19.44 9.14
N ALA A 449 -15.32 19.21 10.42
CA ALA A 449 -16.41 19.96 11.04
C ALA A 449 -16.19 21.48 10.96
N GLU A 450 -14.96 21.94 11.12
CA GLU A 450 -14.58 23.36 11.00
C GLU A 450 -14.73 23.88 9.56
N GLU A 451 -14.34 23.08 8.57
CA GLU A 451 -14.51 23.42 7.16
C GLU A 451 -15.99 23.44 6.79
N ALA A 452 -16.77 22.46 7.23
CA ALA A 452 -18.22 22.44 7.03
C ALA A 452 -18.88 23.69 7.64
N ASN A 453 -18.51 24.08 8.85
CA ASN A 453 -19.01 25.31 9.49
C ASN A 453 -18.62 26.56 8.71
N ARG A 454 -17.37 26.63 8.21
CA ARG A 454 -16.93 27.76 7.35
C ARG A 454 -17.70 27.82 6.04
N MET A 455 -17.96 26.68 5.40
CA MET A 455 -18.79 26.61 4.19
C MET A 455 -20.22 27.10 4.45
N LEU A 456 -20.82 26.71 5.56
CA LEU A 456 -22.14 27.17 5.96
C LEU A 456 -22.15 28.69 6.22
N GLN A 457 -21.16 29.22 6.93
CA GLN A 457 -21.03 30.66 7.15
C GLN A 457 -20.85 31.43 5.86
N LYS A 458 -20.02 30.91 4.93
CA LYS A 458 -19.82 31.51 3.61
C LYS A 458 -21.12 31.51 2.80
N ALA A 459 -21.87 30.41 2.82
CA ALA A 459 -23.16 30.30 2.15
C ALA A 459 -24.20 31.26 2.74
N ASP A 460 -24.32 31.36 4.08
CA ASP A 460 -25.23 32.29 4.75
C ASP A 460 -24.91 33.76 4.40
N ARG A 461 -23.64 34.14 4.45
CA ARG A 461 -23.20 35.49 4.07
C ARG A 461 -23.53 35.81 2.61
N ARG A 462 -23.29 34.87 1.70
CA ARG A 462 -23.65 35.02 0.28
C ARG A 462 -25.17 35.21 0.08
N MET A 463 -25.98 34.44 0.77
CA MET A 463 -27.44 34.55 0.74
C MET A 463 -27.94 35.91 1.29
N ARG A 464 -27.22 36.47 2.27
CA ARG A 464 -27.54 37.80 2.85
C ARG A 464 -26.91 38.99 2.12
N GLY A 465 -26.17 38.75 1.03
CA GLY A 465 -25.48 39.83 0.28
C GLY A 465 -24.33 40.48 1.06
N LEU A 466 -23.81 39.79 2.09
CA LEU A 466 -22.69 40.28 2.90
C LEU A 466 -21.36 39.92 2.24
N PRO A 467 -20.31 40.74 2.42
CA PRO A 467 -18.98 40.43 1.89
C PRO A 467 -18.46 39.09 2.41
N GLU A 468 -17.78 38.32 1.56
CA GLU A 468 -17.16 37.05 1.95
C GLU A 468 -16.12 37.31 3.07
N PRO A 469 -16.00 36.38 4.05
CA PRO A 469 -14.95 36.49 5.04
C PRO A 469 -13.58 36.43 4.35
N PRO A 470 -12.53 37.08 4.90
CA PRO A 470 -11.20 36.98 4.32
C PRO A 470 -10.83 35.50 4.19
N GLU A 471 -10.29 35.15 3.03
CA GLU A 471 -9.77 33.79 2.85
C GLU A 471 -8.75 33.49 3.94
N PRO A 472 -8.76 32.29 4.52
CA PRO A 472 -7.71 31.89 5.44
C PRO A 472 -6.37 32.07 4.72
N GLU A 473 -5.37 32.58 5.44
CA GLU A 473 -4.02 32.72 4.91
C GLU A 473 -3.65 31.43 4.16
N ARG A 474 -3.27 31.59 2.90
CA ARG A 474 -2.80 30.43 2.11
C ARG A 474 -1.73 29.71 2.93
N PRO A 475 -1.77 28.38 2.98
CA PRO A 475 -0.73 27.66 3.71
C PRO A 475 0.64 28.18 3.25
N LYS A 476 1.42 28.67 4.19
CA LYS A 476 2.79 29.16 3.93
C LYS A 476 3.53 28.14 3.09
N PRO A 477 4.47 28.58 2.21
CA PRO A 477 5.31 27.67 1.46
C PRO A 477 5.81 26.59 2.42
N ASN A 478 5.63 25.33 2.05
CA ASN A 478 6.02 24.24 2.91
C ASN A 478 7.52 24.34 3.17
N ALA A 479 7.94 24.11 4.41
CA ALA A 479 9.35 24.06 4.80
C ALA A 479 10.21 23.17 3.88
N GLY A 480 9.62 22.15 3.25
CA GLY A 480 10.24 21.33 2.22
C GLY A 480 10.48 22.08 0.89
N GLU A 481 9.61 23.02 0.52
CA GLU A 481 9.78 23.90 -0.66
C GLU A 481 10.91 24.90 -0.43
N GLU A 482 10.91 25.58 0.70
CA GLU A 482 11.97 26.51 1.09
C GLU A 482 13.32 25.80 1.15
N LEU A 483 13.34 24.59 1.73
CA LEU A 483 14.56 23.78 1.75
C LEU A 483 15.03 23.39 0.36
N ALA A 484 14.13 22.94 -0.51
CA ALA A 484 14.49 22.57 -1.88
C ALA A 484 15.08 23.77 -2.62
N GLN A 485 14.50 24.96 -2.46
CA GLN A 485 15.03 26.21 -3.03
C GLN A 485 16.39 26.57 -2.44
N LEU A 486 16.59 26.48 -1.12
CA LEU A 486 17.87 26.75 -0.45
C LEU A 486 18.97 25.79 -0.92
N LEU A 487 18.68 24.49 -0.97
CA LEU A 487 19.63 23.48 -1.42
C LEU A 487 20.03 23.64 -2.89
N LEU A 488 19.08 24.02 -3.74
CA LEU A 488 19.34 24.31 -5.15
C LEU A 488 20.16 25.59 -5.32
N ALA A 489 19.93 26.62 -4.51
CA ALA A 489 20.73 27.84 -4.51
C ALA A 489 22.19 27.57 -4.08
N GLU A 490 22.39 26.76 -3.04
CA GLU A 490 23.73 26.36 -2.61
C GLU A 490 24.50 25.54 -3.66
N ASP A 491 23.79 24.61 -4.34
CA ASP A 491 24.43 23.77 -5.37
C ASP A 491 24.80 24.59 -6.61
N ARG A 492 23.96 25.54 -7.04
CA ARG A 492 24.26 26.49 -8.11
C ARG A 492 25.47 27.35 -7.77
N ALA A 493 25.51 27.96 -6.58
CA ALA A 493 26.65 28.81 -6.15
C ALA A 493 27.97 28.04 -6.12
N LYS A 494 27.98 26.76 -5.76
CA LYS A 494 29.17 25.91 -5.78
C LYS A 494 29.59 25.51 -7.19
N SER A 495 28.65 25.24 -8.05
CA SER A 495 28.88 24.92 -9.47
C SER A 495 29.51 26.10 -10.20
N ASP A 496 29.03 27.31 -9.92
CA ASP A 496 29.55 28.53 -10.52
C ASP A 496 30.97 28.86 -10.04
N ARG A 497 31.27 28.73 -8.73
CA ARG A 497 32.62 28.86 -8.19
C ARG A 497 33.59 27.87 -8.83
N LYS A 498 33.18 26.63 -9.04
CA LYS A 498 34.00 25.59 -9.68
C LYS A 498 34.22 25.86 -11.17
N ARG A 499 33.25 26.42 -11.88
CA ARG A 499 33.42 26.90 -13.28
C ARG A 499 34.37 28.09 -13.36
N GLN A 500 34.24 29.06 -12.48
CA GLN A 500 35.13 30.22 -12.43
C GLN A 500 36.59 29.83 -12.07
N SER A 501 36.78 28.88 -11.15
CA SER A 501 38.15 28.41 -10.81
C SER A 501 38.81 27.63 -11.96
N ARG A 502 38.00 26.92 -12.80
CA ARG A 502 38.50 26.23 -14.01
C ARG A 502 38.77 27.17 -15.19
N ARG A 503 38.13 28.34 -15.24
CA ARG A 503 38.42 29.36 -16.26
C ARG A 503 39.65 30.24 -15.92
N ARG A 504 40.11 30.21 -14.66
CA ARG A 504 41.30 30.94 -14.20
C ARG A 504 42.57 30.07 -14.20
N LYS A 505 42.44 28.78 -14.49
CA LYS A 505 43.56 27.86 -14.80
C LYS A 505 43.57 27.56 -16.29
#